data_96757395918ec08ec1836cfc82208e3d
#
_entry.id   96757395918ec08ec1836cfc82208e3d
#
_cell.length_a   1.000
_cell.length_b   1.000
_cell.length_c   1.000
_cell.angle_alpha   90.00
_cell.angle_beta   90.00
_cell.angle_gamma   90.00
#
_symmetry.space_group_name_H-M   'P 1'
#
loop_
_entity.id
_entity.type
_entity.pdbx_description
1 polymer ?
#
loop_
_entity_poly.entity_id
_entity_poly.type
_entity_poly.pdbx_seq_one_letter_code
_entity_poly.pdbx_strand_id
1 'polypeptide(L)'
;MDFEQAIKARYSCRKFQGREVPRETIEKILEVSQHTASWNNVQPWRVLIASGDAARKFSTALVTHVEAGGKPNPDFAFPTDYQGIERERRKTCGLQLYQAVKITRDDEARKRNQMLENFRLFGAPHVALITAPSYLGFYAALDCGLYVNSFMLAAKSLGIDTIAQAAIAHYSDFVREYFSIGDDRKFVCGISFGYEDKDHPINQYRTERAGLDDVVAWR
;
A
#
# COMPACT_ATOMS: atom_id res chain seq x y z
N MET A 1 20.56 -8.65 -3.41
CA MET A 1 20.36 -7.79 -2.20
C MET A 1 20.03 -8.74 -1.06
N ASP A 2 20.73 -8.66 0.05
CA ASP A 2 20.40 -9.45 1.25
C ASP A 2 19.18 -8.86 1.98
N PHE A 3 18.70 -9.58 3.01
CA PHE A 3 17.50 -9.20 3.75
C PHE A 3 17.63 -7.85 4.45
N GLU A 4 18.77 -7.60 5.10
CA GLU A 4 19.00 -6.34 5.83
C GLU A 4 19.04 -5.15 4.87
N GLN A 5 19.68 -5.32 3.74
CA GLN A 5 19.70 -4.30 2.68
C GLN A 5 18.29 -4.05 2.13
N ALA A 6 17.50 -5.11 1.88
CA ALA A 6 16.16 -4.98 1.33
C ALA A 6 15.22 -4.21 2.29
N ILE A 7 15.21 -4.55 3.57
CA ILE A 7 14.34 -3.91 4.56
C ILE A 7 14.72 -2.45 4.81
N LYS A 8 16.01 -2.11 4.79
CA LYS A 8 16.49 -0.74 4.93
C LYS A 8 16.24 0.11 3.67
N ALA A 9 16.37 -0.48 2.49
CA ALA A 9 16.18 0.22 1.22
C ALA A 9 14.71 0.39 0.82
N ARG A 10 13.80 -0.47 1.34
CA ARG A 10 12.38 -0.38 1.05
C ARG A 10 11.77 0.89 1.66
N TYR A 11 11.06 1.61 0.86
CA TYR A 11 10.26 2.78 1.28
C TYR A 11 8.92 2.81 0.51
N SER A 12 8.01 3.68 0.88
CA SER A 12 6.75 3.88 0.16
C SER A 12 6.98 4.77 -1.07
N CYS A 13 7.15 4.15 -2.23
CA CYS A 13 7.31 4.85 -3.52
C CYS A 13 5.99 5.54 -3.90
N ARG A 14 6.03 6.82 -4.22
CA ARG A 14 4.83 7.63 -4.52
C ARG A 14 4.87 8.29 -5.90
N LYS A 15 5.78 7.84 -6.75
CA LYS A 15 5.80 8.14 -8.18
C LYS A 15 6.52 7.03 -8.91
N PHE A 16 5.84 6.46 -9.88
CA PHE A 16 6.37 5.35 -10.68
C PHE A 16 6.56 5.78 -12.14
N GLN A 17 7.49 5.09 -12.80
CA GLN A 17 7.59 5.12 -14.25
C GLN A 17 6.42 4.32 -14.84
N GLY A 18 5.97 4.69 -16.06
CA GLY A 18 4.90 3.95 -16.74
C GLY A 18 5.33 2.60 -17.33
N ARG A 19 6.60 2.20 -17.16
CA ARG A 19 7.16 0.94 -17.66
C ARG A 19 6.60 -0.23 -16.86
N GLU A 20 6.05 -1.22 -17.56
CA GLU A 20 5.55 -2.44 -16.95
C GLU A 20 6.70 -3.33 -16.43
N VAL A 21 6.44 -4.04 -15.34
CA VAL A 21 7.31 -5.08 -14.79
C VAL A 21 7.03 -6.37 -15.55
N PRO A 22 8.06 -7.09 -16.03
CA PRO A 22 7.86 -8.39 -16.70
C PRO A 22 7.07 -9.36 -15.82
N ARG A 23 6.21 -10.14 -16.44
CA ARG A 23 5.33 -11.10 -15.74
C ARG A 23 6.13 -12.10 -14.91
N GLU A 24 7.22 -12.62 -15.42
CA GLU A 24 8.11 -13.54 -14.71
C GLU A 24 8.71 -12.91 -13.44
N THR A 25 8.97 -11.59 -13.44
CA THR A 25 9.42 -10.89 -12.24
C THR A 25 8.29 -10.78 -11.21
N ILE A 26 7.06 -10.50 -11.65
CA ILE A 26 5.88 -10.46 -10.77
C ILE A 26 5.64 -11.85 -10.17
N GLU A 27 5.68 -12.90 -10.97
CA GLU A 27 5.54 -14.28 -10.53
C GLU A 27 6.60 -14.63 -9.49
N LYS A 28 7.86 -14.20 -9.72
CA LYS A 28 8.93 -14.42 -8.74
C LYS A 28 8.71 -13.70 -7.41
N ILE A 29 8.17 -12.46 -7.44
CA ILE A 29 7.77 -11.73 -6.23
C ILE A 29 6.71 -12.54 -5.47
N LEU A 30 5.69 -13.03 -6.16
CA LEU A 30 4.60 -13.80 -5.58
C LEU A 30 5.07 -15.14 -4.99
N GLU A 31 5.93 -15.88 -5.71
CA GLU A 31 6.54 -17.12 -5.23
C GLU A 31 7.29 -16.92 -3.91
N VAL A 32 8.17 -15.91 -3.84
CA VAL A 32 8.92 -15.60 -2.63
C VAL A 32 7.97 -15.19 -1.50
N SER A 33 6.95 -14.38 -1.80
CA SER A 33 5.97 -13.91 -0.82
C SER A 33 5.12 -15.04 -0.25
N GLN A 34 4.91 -16.11 -1.02
CA GLN A 34 4.13 -17.28 -0.57
C GLN A 34 4.78 -18.05 0.59
N HIS A 35 6.06 -17.83 0.87
CA HIS A 35 6.75 -18.37 2.04
C HIS A 35 6.48 -17.59 3.34
N THR A 36 5.56 -16.63 3.32
CA THR A 36 5.13 -15.90 4.53
C THR A 36 4.50 -16.85 5.54
N ALA A 37 4.91 -16.72 6.79
CA ALA A 37 4.27 -17.44 7.90
C ALA A 37 2.83 -16.96 8.12
N SER A 38 1.96 -17.86 8.58
CA SER A 38 0.61 -17.52 9.01
C SER A 38 0.20 -18.38 10.20
N TRP A 39 -0.75 -17.92 11.00
CA TRP A 39 -1.24 -18.72 12.12
C TRP A 39 -1.78 -20.08 11.64
N ASN A 40 -1.30 -21.16 12.25
CA ASN A 40 -1.63 -22.54 11.88
C ASN A 40 -1.46 -22.86 10.36
N ASN A 41 -0.59 -22.09 9.67
CA ASN A 41 -0.37 -22.21 8.24
C ASN A 41 -1.65 -22.03 7.37
N VAL A 42 -2.57 -21.19 7.83
CA VAL A 42 -3.88 -20.98 7.19
C VAL A 42 -3.76 -20.28 5.84
N GLN A 43 -2.73 -19.42 5.66
CA GLN A 43 -2.45 -18.70 4.41
C GLN A 43 -3.70 -17.98 3.87
N PRO A 44 -4.30 -17.06 4.64
CA PRO A 44 -5.64 -16.52 4.36
C PRO A 44 -5.69 -15.56 3.18
N TRP A 45 -4.53 -15.07 2.74
CA TRP A 45 -4.43 -14.10 1.65
C TRP A 45 -4.86 -14.68 0.32
N ARG A 46 -5.59 -13.89 -0.45
CA ARG A 46 -5.69 -14.00 -1.90
C ARG A 46 -5.24 -12.69 -2.52
N VAL A 47 -4.53 -12.80 -3.62
CA VAL A 47 -3.93 -11.67 -4.33
C VAL A 47 -4.52 -11.61 -5.72
N LEU A 48 -5.12 -10.46 -6.05
CA LEU A 48 -5.53 -10.15 -7.40
C LEU A 48 -4.54 -9.12 -7.97
N ILE A 49 -3.96 -9.42 -9.11
CA ILE A 49 -3.04 -8.50 -9.80
C ILE A 49 -3.78 -7.86 -10.97
N ALA A 50 -3.83 -6.52 -10.98
CA ALA A 50 -4.19 -5.76 -12.16
C ALA A 50 -2.92 -5.11 -12.75
N SER A 51 -2.71 -5.27 -14.05
CA SER A 51 -1.51 -4.81 -14.76
C SER A 51 -1.86 -4.03 -16.01
N GLY A 52 -1.02 -3.07 -16.38
CA GLY A 52 -1.13 -2.30 -17.61
C GLY A 52 -2.50 -1.63 -17.77
N ASP A 53 -3.24 -1.95 -18.83
CA ASP A 53 -4.56 -1.40 -19.09
C ASP A 53 -5.58 -1.69 -17.99
N ALA A 54 -5.53 -2.87 -17.37
CA ALA A 54 -6.43 -3.22 -16.27
C ALA A 54 -6.20 -2.32 -15.05
N ALA A 55 -4.94 -2.05 -14.70
CA ALA A 55 -4.60 -1.15 -13.61
C ALA A 55 -5.02 0.30 -13.92
N ARG A 56 -4.80 0.78 -15.16
CA ARG A 56 -5.22 2.11 -15.60
C ARG A 56 -6.75 2.29 -15.55
N LYS A 57 -7.51 1.31 -16.05
CA LYS A 57 -8.98 1.33 -16.02
C LYS A 57 -9.51 1.34 -14.60
N PHE A 58 -8.96 0.49 -13.73
CA PHE A 58 -9.31 0.47 -12.31
C PHE A 58 -9.02 1.83 -11.64
N SER A 59 -7.82 2.36 -11.82
CA SER A 59 -7.43 3.67 -11.29
C SER A 59 -8.39 4.78 -11.74
N THR A 60 -8.71 4.84 -13.02
CA THR A 60 -9.64 5.83 -13.57
C THR A 60 -11.04 5.68 -12.95
N ALA A 61 -11.56 4.46 -12.88
CA ALA A 61 -12.87 4.19 -12.29
C ALA A 61 -12.91 4.56 -10.79
N LEU A 62 -11.85 4.23 -10.04
CA LEU A 62 -11.75 4.55 -8.61
C LEU A 62 -11.68 6.07 -8.38
N VAL A 63 -10.88 6.80 -9.16
CA VAL A 63 -10.82 8.27 -9.08
C VAL A 63 -12.19 8.88 -9.38
N THR A 64 -12.85 8.43 -10.45
CA THR A 64 -14.20 8.90 -10.81
C THR A 64 -15.20 8.65 -9.68
N HIS A 65 -15.17 7.46 -9.05
CA HIS A 65 -16.02 7.13 -7.90
C HIS A 65 -15.77 8.08 -6.71
N VAL A 66 -14.51 8.32 -6.38
CA VAL A 66 -14.12 9.22 -5.27
C VAL A 66 -14.51 10.66 -5.54
N GLU A 67 -14.28 11.16 -6.76
CA GLU A 67 -14.62 12.54 -7.15
C GLU A 67 -16.12 12.78 -7.25
N ALA A 68 -16.89 11.75 -7.57
CA ALA A 68 -18.37 11.78 -7.55
C ALA A 68 -18.97 11.74 -6.13
N GLY A 69 -18.12 11.71 -5.10
CA GLY A 69 -18.57 11.69 -3.70
C GLY A 69 -18.92 10.29 -3.17
N GLY A 70 -18.29 9.25 -3.73
CA GLY A 70 -18.42 7.89 -3.23
C GLY A 70 -18.18 7.82 -1.72
N LYS A 71 -19.08 7.13 -1.01
CA LYS A 71 -18.99 7.02 0.46
C LYS A 71 -17.96 5.96 0.86
N PRO A 72 -17.05 6.27 1.81
CA PRO A 72 -16.18 5.27 2.38
C PRO A 72 -16.98 4.15 3.06
N ASN A 73 -16.61 2.91 2.75
CA ASN A 73 -17.16 1.72 3.38
C ASN A 73 -16.07 0.63 3.53
N PRO A 74 -15.12 0.81 4.45
CA PRO A 74 -14.01 -0.09 4.63
C PRO A 74 -14.43 -1.39 5.32
N ASP A 75 -13.90 -2.51 4.87
CA ASP A 75 -14.12 -3.84 5.48
C ASP A 75 -13.48 -3.98 6.87
N PHE A 76 -12.43 -3.20 7.12
CA PHE A 76 -11.77 -3.09 8.43
C PHE A 76 -11.80 -1.64 8.88
N ALA A 77 -12.23 -1.41 10.12
CA ALA A 77 -12.33 -0.06 10.68
C ALA A 77 -10.98 0.65 10.68
N PHE A 78 -10.97 1.89 10.22
CA PHE A 78 -9.80 2.76 10.34
C PHE A 78 -9.71 3.39 11.72
N PRO A 79 -8.50 3.71 12.20
CA PRO A 79 -8.35 4.49 13.42
C PRO A 79 -9.06 5.84 13.30
N THR A 80 -9.91 6.15 14.28
CA THR A 80 -10.64 7.42 14.35
C THR A 80 -9.83 8.52 15.02
N ASP A 81 -8.89 8.15 15.89
CA ASP A 81 -7.99 9.06 16.59
C ASP A 81 -6.58 8.50 16.71
N TYR A 82 -5.60 9.40 16.81
CA TYR A 82 -4.20 9.11 17.10
C TYR A 82 -3.77 9.95 18.29
N GLN A 83 -3.13 9.32 19.28
CA GLN A 83 -2.73 9.98 20.52
C GLN A 83 -1.20 9.88 20.71
N GLY A 84 -0.65 10.69 21.63
CA GLY A 84 0.73 10.60 22.05
C GLY A 84 1.72 10.60 20.87
N ILE A 85 2.68 9.69 20.97
CA ILE A 85 3.77 9.58 19.99
C ILE A 85 3.30 9.15 18.59
N GLU A 86 2.23 8.36 18.50
CA GLU A 86 1.66 7.92 17.23
C GLU A 86 1.09 9.10 16.44
N ARG A 87 0.47 10.07 17.13
CA ARG A 87 0.00 11.33 16.54
C ARG A 87 1.15 12.14 15.98
N GLU A 88 2.25 12.29 16.74
CA GLU A 88 3.41 13.05 16.30
C GLU A 88 4.11 12.37 15.11
N ARG A 89 4.28 11.05 15.13
CA ARG A 89 4.84 10.29 14.00
C ARG A 89 4.01 10.45 12.72
N ARG A 90 2.67 10.35 12.85
CA ARG A 90 1.75 10.57 11.73
C ARG A 90 1.85 11.99 11.17
N LYS A 91 1.89 13.01 12.03
CA LYS A 91 2.02 14.42 11.66
C LYS A 91 3.34 14.69 10.94
N THR A 92 4.44 14.19 11.48
CA THR A 92 5.79 14.33 10.88
C THR A 92 5.83 13.69 9.49
N CYS A 93 5.30 12.48 9.34
CA CYS A 93 5.22 11.81 8.05
C CYS A 93 4.41 12.62 7.01
N GLY A 94 3.28 13.21 7.41
CA GLY A 94 2.48 14.07 6.54
C GLY A 94 3.19 15.37 6.15
N LEU A 95 3.90 16.00 7.10
CA LEU A 95 4.68 17.21 6.83
C LEU A 95 5.83 16.95 5.86
N GLN A 96 6.58 15.87 6.04
CA GLN A 96 7.66 15.48 5.13
C GLN A 96 7.14 15.25 3.69
N LEU A 97 5.98 14.60 3.55
CA LEU A 97 5.33 14.43 2.26
C LEU A 97 5.04 15.77 1.58
N TYR A 98 4.37 16.67 2.29
CA TYR A 98 3.99 17.98 1.72
C TYR A 98 5.20 18.85 1.43
N GLN A 99 6.23 18.83 2.27
CA GLN A 99 7.50 19.53 2.03
C GLN A 99 8.18 19.03 0.76
N ALA A 100 8.24 17.69 0.56
CA ALA A 100 8.87 17.10 -0.62
C ALA A 100 8.23 17.58 -1.94
N VAL A 101 6.91 17.81 -1.95
CA VAL A 101 6.17 18.29 -3.13
C VAL A 101 5.82 19.76 -3.06
N LYS A 102 6.40 20.51 -2.10
CA LYS A 102 6.20 21.96 -1.92
C LYS A 102 4.73 22.37 -1.81
N ILE A 103 3.93 21.58 -1.08
CA ILE A 103 2.53 21.90 -0.76
C ILE A 103 2.50 22.68 0.56
N THR A 104 1.95 23.88 0.55
CA THR A 104 1.80 24.72 1.74
C THR A 104 0.58 24.34 2.57
N ARG A 105 0.53 24.86 3.81
CA ARG A 105 -0.56 24.53 4.75
C ARG A 105 -1.93 24.93 4.22
N ASP A 106 -2.01 26.03 3.48
CA ASP A 106 -3.27 26.62 3.04
C ASP A 106 -3.69 26.21 1.63
N ASP A 107 -2.88 25.35 0.97
CA ASP A 107 -3.14 24.90 -0.39
C ASP A 107 -4.02 23.62 -0.41
N GLU A 108 -5.30 23.80 -0.10
CA GLU A 108 -6.26 22.68 -0.02
C GLU A 108 -6.45 21.99 -1.37
N ALA A 109 -6.36 22.70 -2.48
CA ALA A 109 -6.50 22.12 -3.82
C ALA A 109 -5.36 21.13 -4.11
N ARG A 110 -4.10 21.52 -3.84
CA ARG A 110 -2.96 20.63 -4.04
C ARG A 110 -2.94 19.48 -3.03
N LYS A 111 -3.37 19.69 -1.77
CA LYS A 111 -3.54 18.61 -0.80
C LYS A 111 -4.56 17.58 -1.29
N ARG A 112 -5.72 18.04 -1.77
CA ARG A 112 -6.73 17.16 -2.35
C ARG A 112 -6.17 16.38 -3.55
N ASN A 113 -5.49 17.05 -4.46
CA ASN A 113 -4.87 16.38 -5.59
C ASN A 113 -3.82 15.35 -5.17
N GLN A 114 -2.98 15.65 -4.18
CA GLN A 114 -2.01 14.72 -3.61
C GLN A 114 -2.69 13.52 -2.94
N MET A 115 -3.83 13.70 -2.30
CA MET A 115 -4.62 12.61 -1.75
C MET A 115 -5.16 11.71 -2.87
N LEU A 116 -5.65 12.28 -3.98
CA LEU A 116 -6.13 11.54 -5.15
C LEU A 116 -5.04 10.70 -5.82
N GLU A 117 -3.76 11.04 -5.67
CA GLU A 117 -2.66 10.20 -6.18
C GLU A 117 -2.68 8.78 -5.60
N ASN A 118 -3.24 8.55 -4.40
CA ASN A 118 -3.46 7.19 -3.89
C ASN A 118 -4.36 6.37 -4.83
N PHE A 119 -5.40 6.98 -5.37
CA PHE A 119 -6.38 6.32 -6.26
C PHE A 119 -5.91 6.29 -7.72
N ARG A 120 -4.96 7.18 -8.08
CA ARG A 120 -4.19 7.11 -9.32
C ARG A 120 -3.05 6.10 -9.26
N LEU A 121 -2.97 5.30 -8.17
CA LEU A 121 -1.92 4.30 -7.93
C LEU A 121 -0.51 4.91 -7.98
N PHE A 122 -0.39 6.22 -7.77
CA PHE A 122 0.86 6.99 -7.95
C PHE A 122 1.51 6.82 -9.33
N GLY A 123 0.71 6.48 -10.35
CA GLY A 123 1.17 6.20 -11.71
C GLY A 123 1.81 4.82 -11.89
N ALA A 124 1.68 3.92 -10.92
CA ALA A 124 2.19 2.56 -11.03
C ALA A 124 1.45 1.78 -12.12
N PRO A 125 2.15 0.98 -12.92
CA PRO A 125 1.55 0.14 -13.96
C PRO A 125 0.88 -1.11 -13.40
N HIS A 126 1.08 -1.41 -12.11
CA HIS A 126 0.54 -2.60 -11.48
C HIS A 126 -0.02 -2.29 -10.09
N VAL A 127 -1.06 -3.02 -9.71
CA VAL A 127 -1.58 -3.07 -8.34
C VAL A 127 -1.90 -4.49 -7.94
N ALA A 128 -1.47 -4.89 -6.74
CA ALA A 128 -1.88 -6.12 -6.07
C ALA A 128 -2.97 -5.77 -5.04
N LEU A 129 -4.12 -6.43 -5.12
CA LEU A 129 -5.23 -6.27 -4.18
C LEU A 129 -5.26 -7.47 -3.25
N ILE A 130 -5.14 -7.24 -1.95
CA ILE A 130 -5.04 -8.28 -0.93
C ILE A 130 -6.38 -8.44 -0.24
N THR A 131 -6.88 -9.67 -0.22
CA THR A 131 -8.14 -10.01 0.45
C THR A 131 -7.96 -11.18 1.42
N ALA A 132 -8.81 -11.24 2.45
CA ALA A 132 -8.87 -12.32 3.43
C ALA A 132 -10.30 -12.87 3.56
N PRO A 133 -10.49 -14.14 3.98
CA PRO A 133 -11.82 -14.67 4.30
C PRO A 133 -12.53 -13.84 5.37
N SER A 134 -13.80 -13.52 5.16
CA SER A 134 -14.56 -12.66 6.07
C SER A 134 -14.72 -13.24 7.48
N TYR A 135 -14.76 -14.57 7.60
CA TYR A 135 -14.99 -15.29 8.86
C TYR A 135 -13.76 -15.45 9.77
N LEU A 136 -12.54 -15.21 9.24
CA LEU A 136 -11.30 -15.41 10.03
C LEU A 136 -10.91 -14.17 10.90
N GLY A 137 -11.56 -13.05 10.70
CA GLY A 137 -11.43 -11.88 11.57
C GLY A 137 -10.03 -11.27 11.62
N PHE A 138 -9.64 -10.80 12.82
CA PHE A 138 -8.40 -10.03 13.03
C PHE A 138 -7.12 -10.78 12.66
N TYR A 139 -7.00 -12.06 13.00
CA TYR A 139 -5.76 -12.80 12.72
C TYR A 139 -5.51 -13.01 11.23
N ALA A 140 -6.57 -13.10 10.41
CA ALA A 140 -6.39 -13.11 8.96
C ALA A 140 -5.84 -11.78 8.43
N ALA A 141 -6.27 -10.66 9.00
CA ALA A 141 -5.73 -9.34 8.64
C ALA A 141 -4.26 -9.20 9.09
N LEU A 142 -3.90 -9.73 10.27
CA LEU A 142 -2.51 -9.79 10.75
C LEU A 142 -1.63 -10.59 9.80
N ASP A 143 -2.05 -11.80 9.42
CA ASP A 143 -1.33 -12.67 8.48
C ASP A 143 -1.19 -12.00 7.09
N CYS A 144 -2.24 -11.32 6.62
CA CYS A 144 -2.16 -10.53 5.39
C CYS A 144 -1.14 -9.37 5.52
N GLY A 145 -1.02 -8.75 6.69
CA GLY A 145 0.01 -7.74 6.94
C GLY A 145 1.43 -8.29 6.82
N LEU A 146 1.66 -9.52 7.31
CA LEU A 146 2.93 -10.23 7.11
C LEU A 146 3.19 -10.50 5.62
N TYR A 147 2.16 -10.95 4.88
CA TYR A 147 2.26 -11.17 3.44
C TYR A 147 2.58 -9.89 2.68
N VAL A 148 1.90 -8.78 3.00
CA VAL A 148 2.15 -7.46 2.41
C VAL A 148 3.62 -7.05 2.60
N ASN A 149 4.17 -7.25 3.80
CA ASN A 149 5.57 -6.94 4.06
C ASN A 149 6.52 -7.84 3.26
N SER A 150 6.25 -9.14 3.20
CA SER A 150 7.04 -10.09 2.40
C SER A 150 7.01 -9.73 0.92
N PHE A 151 5.82 -9.37 0.37
CA PHE A 151 5.69 -8.89 -1.01
C PHE A 151 6.57 -7.66 -1.28
N MET A 152 6.51 -6.67 -0.40
CA MET A 152 7.29 -5.44 -0.57
C MET A 152 8.80 -5.69 -0.50
N LEU A 153 9.25 -6.62 0.35
CA LEU A 153 10.66 -6.98 0.47
C LEU A 153 11.14 -7.82 -0.73
N ALA A 154 10.34 -8.79 -1.17
CA ALA A 154 10.61 -9.58 -2.37
C ALA A 154 10.70 -8.68 -3.60
N ALA A 155 9.76 -7.75 -3.78
CA ALA A 155 9.79 -6.77 -4.85
C ALA A 155 11.08 -5.94 -4.80
N LYS A 156 11.42 -5.40 -3.62
CA LYS A 156 12.64 -4.58 -3.45
C LYS A 156 13.92 -5.35 -3.75
N SER A 157 14.01 -6.62 -3.38
CA SER A 157 15.16 -7.47 -3.67
C SER A 157 15.37 -7.69 -5.18
N LEU A 158 14.29 -7.60 -5.96
CA LEU A 158 14.27 -7.71 -7.42
C LEU A 158 14.30 -6.36 -8.15
N GLY A 159 14.57 -5.26 -7.44
CA GLY A 159 14.66 -3.91 -8.02
C GLY A 159 13.31 -3.26 -8.35
N ILE A 160 12.23 -3.77 -7.78
CA ILE A 160 10.88 -3.23 -7.94
C ILE A 160 10.47 -2.47 -6.67
N ASP A 161 9.94 -1.28 -6.84
CA ASP A 161 9.48 -0.43 -5.76
C ASP A 161 7.98 -0.58 -5.53
N THR A 162 7.55 -0.31 -4.30
CA THR A 162 6.19 -0.59 -3.86
C THR A 162 5.65 0.49 -2.93
N ILE A 163 4.33 0.56 -2.82
CA ILE A 163 3.63 1.25 -1.74
C ILE A 163 2.39 0.46 -1.33
N ALA A 164 2.31 0.06 -0.06
CA ALA A 164 1.06 -0.44 0.51
C ALA A 164 0.09 0.71 0.75
N GLN A 165 -1.17 0.55 0.32
CA GLN A 165 -2.17 1.59 0.28
C GLN A 165 -3.45 1.17 1.01
N ALA A 166 -3.55 1.52 2.29
CA ALA A 166 -4.80 1.44 3.01
C ALA A 166 -5.87 2.41 2.44
N ALA A 167 -5.45 3.51 1.80
CA ALA A 167 -6.37 4.48 1.21
C ALA A 167 -7.39 3.85 0.24
N ILE A 168 -6.98 2.85 -0.55
CA ILE A 168 -7.88 2.13 -1.46
C ILE A 168 -8.95 1.37 -0.67
N ALA A 169 -8.62 0.85 0.52
CA ALA A 169 -9.54 0.11 1.37
C ALA A 169 -10.65 0.97 2.00
N HIS A 170 -10.59 2.29 1.90
CA HIS A 170 -11.75 3.12 2.21
C HIS A 170 -12.96 2.81 1.34
N TYR A 171 -12.74 2.28 0.14
CA TYR A 171 -13.78 1.98 -0.85
C TYR A 171 -13.86 0.48 -1.14
N SER A 172 -13.90 -0.34 -0.07
CA SER A 172 -13.88 -1.80 -0.18
C SER A 172 -15.02 -2.36 -1.04
N ASP A 173 -16.23 -1.82 -0.91
CA ASP A 173 -17.38 -2.26 -1.72
C ASP A 173 -17.14 -1.98 -3.20
N PHE A 174 -16.65 -0.79 -3.56
CA PHE A 174 -16.31 -0.46 -4.94
C PHE A 174 -15.25 -1.42 -5.51
N VAL A 175 -14.19 -1.72 -4.72
CA VAL A 175 -13.14 -2.66 -5.14
C VAL A 175 -13.70 -4.06 -5.38
N ARG A 176 -14.55 -4.55 -4.47
CA ARG A 176 -15.17 -5.87 -4.60
C ARG A 176 -16.09 -5.94 -5.82
N GLU A 177 -16.95 -4.95 -6.00
CA GLU A 177 -17.84 -4.87 -7.17
C GLU A 177 -17.05 -4.82 -8.48
N TYR A 178 -16.05 -3.93 -8.56
CA TYR A 178 -15.25 -3.75 -9.77
C TYR A 178 -14.52 -5.02 -10.20
N PHE A 179 -14.00 -5.78 -9.25
CA PHE A 179 -13.25 -7.02 -9.53
C PHE A 179 -14.04 -8.31 -9.29
N SER A 180 -15.34 -8.21 -9.06
CA SER A 180 -16.22 -9.36 -8.80
C SER A 180 -15.71 -10.25 -7.65
N ILE A 181 -15.22 -9.63 -6.57
CA ILE A 181 -14.77 -10.31 -5.36
C ILE A 181 -16.01 -10.59 -4.50
N GLY A 182 -16.23 -11.87 -4.16
CA GLY A 182 -17.39 -12.28 -3.38
C GLY A 182 -17.42 -11.73 -1.94
N ASP A 183 -18.62 -11.70 -1.34
CA ASP A 183 -18.87 -11.22 0.02
C ASP A 183 -18.25 -12.11 1.11
N ASP A 184 -17.81 -13.31 0.74
CA ASP A 184 -17.03 -14.20 1.59
C ASP A 184 -15.63 -13.69 1.89
N ARG A 185 -15.21 -12.57 1.24
CA ARG A 185 -13.89 -11.98 1.40
C ARG A 185 -13.96 -10.50 1.76
N LYS A 186 -13.04 -10.09 2.62
CA LYS A 186 -12.78 -8.71 2.99
C LYS A 186 -11.55 -8.19 2.26
N PHE A 187 -11.63 -6.96 1.78
CA PHE A 187 -10.50 -6.28 1.17
C PHE A 187 -9.60 -5.67 2.25
N VAL A 188 -8.32 -6.03 2.26
CA VAL A 188 -7.35 -5.59 3.28
C VAL A 188 -6.65 -4.31 2.85
N CYS A 189 -5.97 -4.34 1.71
CA CYS A 189 -5.28 -3.17 1.14
C CYS A 189 -4.87 -3.42 -0.32
N GLY A 190 -4.44 -2.35 -1.00
CA GLY A 190 -3.73 -2.43 -2.27
C GLY A 190 -2.21 -2.29 -2.08
N ILE A 191 -1.43 -2.81 -3.04
CA ILE A 191 0.00 -2.54 -3.17
C ILE A 191 0.22 -2.09 -4.61
N SER A 192 0.47 -0.80 -4.82
CA SER A 192 0.94 -0.31 -6.11
C SER A 192 2.42 -0.59 -6.26
N PHE A 193 2.85 -1.04 -7.45
CA PHE A 193 4.24 -1.42 -7.66
C PHE A 193 4.70 -1.22 -9.12
N GLY A 194 6.01 -1.05 -9.27
CA GLY A 194 6.68 -0.78 -10.53
C GLY A 194 8.08 -0.26 -10.32
N TYR A 195 8.65 0.38 -11.33
CA TYR A 195 9.94 1.05 -11.22
C TYR A 195 9.73 2.48 -10.71
N GLU A 196 10.50 2.88 -9.69
CA GLU A 196 10.43 4.23 -9.15
C GLU A 196 10.83 5.29 -10.19
N ASP A 197 10.19 6.44 -10.14
CA ASP A 197 10.71 7.67 -10.74
C ASP A 197 11.69 8.29 -9.74
N LYS A 198 12.99 8.06 -9.97
CA LYS A 198 14.06 8.49 -9.06
C LYS A 198 14.22 9.99 -8.98
N ASP A 199 13.85 10.70 -10.02
CA ASP A 199 14.05 12.14 -10.10
C ASP A 199 12.91 12.93 -9.46
N HIS A 200 11.77 12.27 -9.22
CA HIS A 200 10.61 12.94 -8.64
C HIS A 200 10.82 13.24 -7.14
N PRO A 201 10.63 14.50 -6.69
CA PRO A 201 10.92 14.93 -5.31
C PRO A 201 10.22 14.11 -4.23
N ILE A 202 9.02 13.59 -4.52
CA ILE A 202 8.22 12.78 -3.58
C ILE A 202 8.92 11.46 -3.21
N ASN A 203 9.86 10.99 -4.01
CA ASN A 203 10.63 9.77 -3.75
C ASN A 203 11.97 10.03 -3.07
N GLN A 204 12.32 11.28 -2.77
CA GLN A 204 13.63 11.65 -2.22
C GLN A 204 13.70 11.64 -0.69
N TYR A 205 12.56 11.72 0.03
CA TYR A 205 12.58 11.72 1.48
C TYR A 205 12.42 10.31 2.08
N ARG A 206 12.90 10.15 3.30
CA ARG A 206 12.75 8.92 4.09
C ARG A 206 12.17 9.25 5.45
N THR A 207 11.26 8.39 5.93
CA THR A 207 10.73 8.49 7.29
C THR A 207 11.64 7.79 8.27
N GLU A 208 11.83 8.41 9.43
CA GLU A 208 12.59 7.84 10.54
C GLU A 208 11.89 6.63 11.18
N ARG A 209 12.63 5.90 11.98
CA ARG A 209 12.13 4.83 12.85
C ARG A 209 12.48 5.14 14.29
N ALA A 210 11.65 4.67 15.21
CA ALA A 210 11.93 4.71 16.64
C ALA A 210 13.22 3.95 16.97
N GLY A 211 13.93 4.38 18.01
CA GLY A 211 15.04 3.65 18.56
C GLY A 211 14.58 2.34 19.24
N LEU A 212 15.51 1.42 19.51
CA LEU A 212 15.18 0.17 20.19
C LEU A 212 14.58 0.41 21.59
N ASP A 213 15.10 1.38 22.31
CA ASP A 213 14.65 1.72 23.68
C ASP A 213 13.20 2.23 23.72
N ASP A 214 12.68 2.74 22.59
CA ASP A 214 11.30 3.20 22.47
C ASP A 214 10.30 2.05 22.26
N VAL A 215 10.77 0.86 21.84
CA VAL A 215 9.91 -0.24 21.39
C VAL A 215 10.20 -1.58 22.08
N VAL A 216 11.32 -1.69 22.78
CA VAL A 216 11.77 -2.92 23.46
C VAL A 216 11.93 -2.66 24.96
N ALA A 217 11.32 -3.51 25.77
CA ALA A 217 11.57 -3.56 27.21
C ALA A 217 12.30 -4.86 27.55
N TRP A 218 13.50 -4.74 28.10
CA TRP A 218 14.27 -5.88 28.63
C TRP A 218 13.88 -6.13 30.07
N ARG A 219 13.64 -7.40 30.44
CA ARG A 219 13.31 -7.83 31.81
C ARG A 219 14.05 -9.09 32.15
#